data_b2ee091080a83e8e60f99d7bf3a58d1a
#
_entry.id   b2ee091080a83e8e60f99d7bf3a58d1a
#
_cell.length_a   1.000
_cell.length_b   1.000
_cell.length_c   1.000
_cell.angle_alpha   90.00
_cell.angle_beta   90.00
_cell.angle_gamma   90.00
#
_symmetry.space_group_name_H-M   'P 1'
#
loop_
_entity.id
_entity.type
_entity.pdbx_description
1 polymer ?
#
loop_
_entity_poly.entity_id
_entity_poly.type
_entity_poly.pdbx_seq_one_letter_code
_entity_poly.pdbx_strand_id
1 'polypeptide(L)'
;MAPFDHDLSRQFGIESNARTYSRTINCNIVRGQGSLLFDEHGHRYIDCLAGAGTLATGHNHPEIVSCLTSFLTSGQILHGLDMVTPAKRIFSEKVIAAFPEQWRNDLKIQFCGPTGADAAEAAIKLFKTATGRSNIIAFHGAYHGMTCGALSITGNLKVKDPIQNLMPGVHFLPYPYLFRSPYGVGDEETIDISLHHIRQTLVDPESGISKPAAMIVEAIQGEGGCIPAPLRWLKGLREICTELDIPLIL
;
A
#
# COMPACT_ATOMS: atom_id res chain seq x y z
N MET A 1 -8.89 -35.70 12.86
CA MET A 1 -9.23 -34.27 12.87
C MET A 1 -10.65 -34.16 13.40
N ALA A 2 -10.88 -33.39 14.46
CA ALA A 2 -12.23 -33.13 14.93
C ALA A 2 -13.02 -32.41 13.81
N PRO A 3 -14.33 -32.67 13.63
CA PRO A 3 -15.12 -31.94 12.67
C PRO A 3 -15.05 -30.46 12.99
N PHE A 4 -14.82 -29.63 11.98
CA PHE A 4 -14.90 -28.19 12.14
C PHE A 4 -16.28 -27.83 12.69
N ASP A 5 -16.29 -27.05 13.76
CA ASP A 5 -17.51 -26.48 14.33
C ASP A 5 -18.01 -25.39 13.36
N HIS A 6 -19.12 -25.68 12.67
CA HIS A 6 -19.68 -24.84 11.62
C HIS A 6 -20.45 -23.60 12.14
N ASP A 7 -20.32 -23.31 13.45
CA ASP A 7 -21.02 -22.16 14.04
C ASP A 7 -20.21 -20.86 13.87
N LEU A 8 -20.52 -20.09 12.83
CA LEU A 8 -19.96 -18.75 12.60
C LEU A 8 -20.21 -17.81 13.79
N SER A 9 -21.28 -18.03 14.56
CA SER A 9 -21.57 -17.20 15.75
C SER A 9 -20.50 -17.38 16.82
N ARG A 10 -19.99 -18.60 16.96
CA ARG A 10 -18.86 -18.89 17.87
C ARG A 10 -17.58 -18.21 17.43
N GLN A 11 -17.23 -18.29 16.13
CA GLN A 11 -16.07 -17.59 15.58
C GLN A 11 -16.17 -16.08 15.83
N PHE A 12 -17.33 -15.49 15.52
CA PHE A 12 -17.57 -14.07 15.75
C PHE A 12 -17.55 -13.68 17.25
N GLY A 13 -17.86 -14.63 18.13
CA GLY A 13 -17.81 -14.42 19.59
C GLY A 13 -16.38 -14.36 20.15
N ILE A 14 -15.42 -15.05 19.53
CA ILE A 14 -14.02 -15.08 20.00
C ILE A 14 -13.12 -14.09 19.26
N GLU A 15 -13.51 -13.60 18.09
CA GLU A 15 -12.77 -12.55 17.40
C GLU A 15 -12.97 -11.19 18.04
N SER A 16 -11.91 -10.37 18.05
CA SER A 16 -11.97 -9.00 18.51
C SER A 16 -13.03 -8.18 17.74
N ASN A 17 -13.66 -7.23 18.43
CA ASN A 17 -14.53 -6.24 17.79
C ASN A 17 -13.78 -5.24 16.90
N ALA A 18 -12.45 -5.19 16.96
CA ALA A 18 -11.60 -4.35 16.09
C ALA A 18 -11.40 -4.95 14.69
N ARG A 19 -12.12 -5.99 14.32
CA ARG A 19 -12.07 -6.60 12.97
C ARG A 19 -12.74 -5.71 11.92
N THR A 20 -12.27 -5.82 10.67
CA THR A 20 -12.79 -5.01 9.56
C THR A 20 -13.80 -5.75 8.68
N TYR A 21 -13.50 -6.96 8.20
CA TYR A 21 -14.24 -7.60 7.11
C TYR A 21 -14.87 -8.95 7.43
N SER A 22 -14.42 -9.67 8.46
CA SER A 22 -14.83 -11.03 8.75
C SER A 22 -16.34 -11.24 8.94
N ARG A 23 -17.10 -10.18 9.23
CA ARG A 23 -18.55 -10.22 9.40
C ARG A 23 -19.37 -9.86 8.16
N THR A 24 -18.73 -9.45 7.06
CA THR A 24 -19.42 -9.08 5.83
C THR A 24 -19.70 -10.29 4.94
N ILE A 25 -18.91 -11.35 5.07
CA ILE A 25 -19.07 -12.60 4.34
C ILE A 25 -19.63 -13.64 5.32
N ASN A 26 -20.92 -13.90 5.21
CA ASN A 26 -21.64 -14.79 6.13
C ASN A 26 -21.64 -16.23 5.63
N CYS A 27 -20.48 -16.78 5.32
CA CYS A 27 -20.29 -18.19 4.98
C CYS A 27 -18.88 -18.65 5.36
N ASN A 28 -18.73 -19.95 5.62
CA ASN A 28 -17.45 -20.56 5.94
C ASN A 28 -16.75 -21.01 4.65
N ILE A 29 -15.76 -20.25 4.18
CA ILE A 29 -15.00 -20.58 2.97
C ILE A 29 -13.94 -21.62 3.31
N VAL A 30 -13.98 -22.78 2.68
CA VAL A 30 -13.11 -23.92 2.97
C VAL A 30 -12.11 -24.24 1.85
N ARG A 31 -12.32 -23.72 0.63
CA ARG A 31 -11.43 -23.98 -0.51
C ARG A 31 -11.42 -22.82 -1.49
N GLY A 32 -10.26 -22.57 -2.08
CA GLY A 32 -10.08 -21.62 -3.19
C GLY A 32 -9.29 -22.26 -4.33
N GLN A 33 -9.64 -21.93 -5.58
CA GLN A 33 -8.91 -22.37 -6.77
C GLN A 33 -9.06 -21.33 -7.89
N GLY A 34 -7.95 -20.75 -8.32
CA GLY A 34 -7.99 -19.66 -9.28
C GLY A 34 -8.85 -18.50 -8.76
N SER A 35 -9.88 -18.10 -9.51
CA SER A 35 -10.84 -17.06 -9.11
C SER A 35 -12.07 -17.60 -8.42
N LEU A 36 -12.07 -18.86 -7.98
CA LEU A 36 -13.22 -19.49 -7.35
C LEU A 36 -12.98 -19.79 -5.88
N LEU A 37 -14.00 -19.51 -5.06
CA LEU A 37 -14.10 -19.91 -3.67
C LEU A 37 -15.24 -20.91 -3.50
N PHE A 38 -15.11 -21.76 -2.49
CA PHE A 38 -16.13 -22.76 -2.16
C PHE A 38 -16.37 -22.75 -0.65
N ASP A 39 -17.65 -22.74 -0.27
CA ASP A 39 -18.03 -22.87 1.14
C ASP A 39 -18.10 -24.36 1.57
N GLU A 40 -18.39 -24.57 2.84
CA GLU A 40 -18.54 -25.88 3.47
C GLU A 40 -19.70 -26.70 2.90
N HIS A 41 -20.67 -26.07 2.25
CA HIS A 41 -21.81 -26.73 1.60
C HIS A 41 -21.54 -27.01 0.11
N GLY A 42 -20.37 -26.62 -0.40
CA GLY A 42 -19.96 -26.80 -1.79
C GLY A 42 -20.49 -25.74 -2.75
N HIS A 43 -21.13 -24.69 -2.26
CA HIS A 43 -21.52 -23.56 -3.11
C HIS A 43 -20.27 -22.86 -3.65
N ARG A 44 -20.38 -22.42 -4.89
CA ARG A 44 -19.28 -21.78 -5.62
C ARG A 44 -19.50 -20.28 -5.71
N TYR A 45 -18.47 -19.52 -5.41
CA TYR A 45 -18.43 -18.05 -5.48
C TYR A 45 -17.31 -17.60 -6.41
N ILE A 46 -17.53 -16.50 -7.15
CA ILE A 46 -16.47 -15.82 -7.89
C ILE A 46 -15.83 -14.83 -6.93
N ASP A 47 -14.52 -14.97 -6.72
CA ASP A 47 -13.76 -14.07 -5.85
C ASP A 47 -13.37 -12.79 -6.63
N CYS A 48 -14.16 -11.73 -6.42
CA CYS A 48 -13.83 -10.39 -6.92
C CYS A 48 -13.06 -9.56 -5.90
N LEU A 49 -12.87 -10.05 -4.67
CA LEU A 49 -12.06 -9.38 -3.64
C LEU A 49 -10.56 -9.62 -3.86
N ALA A 50 -10.19 -10.84 -4.29
CA ALA A 50 -8.82 -11.25 -4.62
C ALA A 50 -7.80 -10.87 -3.52
N GLY A 51 -8.20 -11.03 -2.24
CA GLY A 51 -7.36 -10.63 -1.11
C GLY A 51 -7.00 -9.14 -1.11
N ALA A 52 -7.93 -8.27 -1.50
CA ALA A 52 -7.69 -6.83 -1.72
C ALA A 52 -6.55 -6.56 -2.72
N GLY A 53 -6.49 -7.35 -3.81
CA GLY A 53 -5.51 -7.23 -4.88
C GLY A 53 -4.21 -8.02 -4.68
N THR A 54 -4.04 -8.72 -3.57
CA THR A 54 -2.83 -9.50 -3.28
C THR A 54 -2.75 -10.83 -4.03
N LEU A 55 -3.89 -11.36 -4.50
CA LEU A 55 -4.01 -12.65 -5.18
C LEU A 55 -4.03 -12.50 -6.71
N ALA A 56 -3.08 -11.77 -7.28
CA ALA A 56 -3.02 -11.54 -8.73
C ALA A 56 -2.95 -12.84 -9.57
N THR A 57 -2.45 -13.94 -8.99
CA THR A 57 -2.38 -15.27 -9.64
C THR A 57 -3.56 -16.18 -9.29
N GLY A 58 -4.49 -15.69 -8.46
CA GLY A 58 -5.60 -16.48 -7.91
C GLY A 58 -5.19 -17.42 -6.77
N HIS A 59 -6.19 -18.12 -6.24
CA HIS A 59 -6.00 -19.06 -5.14
C HIS A 59 -5.28 -20.33 -5.61
N ASN A 60 -4.29 -20.78 -4.84
CA ASN A 60 -3.61 -22.05 -5.01
C ASN A 60 -3.08 -22.28 -6.44
N HIS A 61 -2.39 -21.28 -7.02
CA HIS A 61 -1.77 -21.44 -8.33
C HIS A 61 -0.79 -22.64 -8.33
N PRO A 62 -0.93 -23.60 -9.25
CA PRO A 62 -0.21 -24.88 -9.17
C PRO A 62 1.31 -24.73 -9.10
N GLU A 63 1.90 -23.84 -9.89
CA GLU A 63 3.35 -23.61 -9.88
C GLU A 63 3.82 -23.00 -8.56
N ILE A 64 3.05 -22.07 -7.97
CA ILE A 64 3.39 -21.47 -6.68
C ILE A 64 3.31 -22.51 -5.58
N VAL A 65 2.24 -23.31 -5.56
CA VAL A 65 2.09 -24.40 -4.57
C VAL A 65 3.23 -25.40 -4.69
N SER A 66 3.59 -25.81 -5.91
CA SER A 66 4.71 -26.72 -6.16
C SER A 66 6.04 -26.15 -5.66
N CYS A 67 6.30 -24.88 -5.97
CA CYS A 67 7.52 -24.19 -5.52
C CYS A 67 7.60 -24.10 -3.99
N LEU A 68 6.52 -23.72 -3.33
CA LEU A 68 6.45 -23.65 -1.86
C LEU A 68 6.64 -25.03 -1.21
N THR A 69 5.98 -26.05 -1.75
CA THR A 69 6.13 -27.43 -1.24
C THR A 69 7.56 -27.91 -1.36
N SER A 70 8.19 -27.68 -2.52
CA SER A 70 9.60 -28.05 -2.76
C SER A 70 10.54 -27.31 -1.80
N PHE A 71 10.28 -26.02 -1.56
CA PHE A 71 11.08 -25.25 -0.60
C PHE A 71 10.93 -25.78 0.83
N LEU A 72 9.69 -26.02 1.29
CA LEU A 72 9.42 -26.52 2.64
C LEU A 72 10.04 -27.89 2.92
N THR A 73 10.15 -28.74 1.91
CA THR A 73 10.73 -30.10 2.03
C THR A 73 12.24 -30.13 1.79
N SER A 74 12.85 -29.02 1.37
CA SER A 74 14.28 -28.96 1.00
C SER A 74 15.25 -28.90 2.19
N GLY A 75 14.77 -28.71 3.41
CA GLY A 75 15.60 -28.48 4.59
C GLY A 75 16.24 -27.08 4.66
N GLN A 76 15.89 -26.17 3.75
CA GLN A 76 16.34 -24.78 3.83
C GLN A 76 15.73 -24.08 5.04
N ILE A 77 16.45 -23.09 5.58
CA ILE A 77 15.96 -22.33 6.74
C ILE A 77 14.72 -21.51 6.39
N LEU A 78 13.73 -21.54 7.27
CA LEU A 78 12.48 -20.78 7.09
C LEU A 78 12.54 -19.36 7.68
N HIS A 79 13.48 -19.11 8.58
CA HIS A 79 13.67 -17.82 9.24
C HIS A 79 15.10 -17.33 9.05
N GLY A 80 15.30 -16.34 8.20
CA GLY A 80 16.61 -15.81 7.82
C GLY A 80 16.77 -14.32 8.07
N LEU A 81 16.16 -13.76 9.14
CA LEU A 81 16.13 -12.31 9.39
C LEU A 81 17.53 -11.69 9.33
N ASP A 82 18.45 -12.19 10.15
CA ASP A 82 19.82 -11.67 10.29
C ASP A 82 20.85 -12.45 9.45
N MET A 83 20.39 -13.30 8.54
CA MET A 83 21.26 -14.19 7.76
C MET A 83 21.12 -13.94 6.26
N VAL A 84 22.22 -14.11 5.56
CA VAL A 84 22.21 -14.22 4.09
C VAL A 84 21.81 -15.64 3.70
N THR A 85 20.77 -15.77 2.87
CA THR A 85 20.32 -17.07 2.37
C THR A 85 20.25 -17.08 0.86
N PRO A 86 20.38 -18.25 0.20
CA PRO A 86 20.23 -18.34 -1.26
C PRO A 86 18.87 -17.80 -1.74
N ALA A 87 17.77 -18.12 -1.04
CA ALA A 87 16.43 -17.65 -1.38
C ALA A 87 16.33 -16.12 -1.33
N LYS A 88 16.85 -15.50 -0.27
CA LYS A 88 16.86 -14.03 -0.11
C LYS A 88 17.69 -13.34 -1.21
N ARG A 89 18.86 -13.92 -1.54
CA ARG A 89 19.72 -13.40 -2.61
C ARG A 89 19.03 -13.49 -3.97
N ILE A 90 18.51 -14.65 -4.34
CA ILE A 90 17.81 -14.86 -5.62
C ILE A 90 16.59 -13.94 -5.74
N PHE A 91 15.82 -13.80 -4.67
CA PHE A 91 14.69 -12.88 -4.63
C PHE A 91 15.14 -11.44 -4.91
N SER A 92 16.19 -10.97 -4.20
CA SER A 92 16.72 -9.62 -4.38
C SER A 92 17.20 -9.36 -5.82
N GLU A 93 17.94 -10.31 -6.40
CA GLU A 93 18.41 -10.23 -7.79
C GLU A 93 17.24 -10.14 -8.79
N LYS A 94 16.21 -10.95 -8.61
CA LYS A 94 15.01 -10.93 -9.46
C LYS A 94 14.21 -9.64 -9.34
N VAL A 95 14.06 -9.12 -8.12
CA VAL A 95 13.36 -7.83 -7.91
C VAL A 95 14.12 -6.70 -8.59
N ILE A 96 15.43 -6.59 -8.42
CA ILE A 96 16.25 -5.58 -9.07
C ILE A 96 16.19 -5.73 -10.61
N ALA A 97 16.23 -6.96 -11.12
CA ALA A 97 16.16 -7.23 -12.55
C ALA A 97 14.81 -6.83 -13.19
N ALA A 98 13.74 -6.71 -12.40
CA ALA A 98 12.45 -6.23 -12.89
C ALA A 98 12.39 -4.72 -13.16
N PHE A 99 13.36 -3.96 -12.65
CA PHE A 99 13.45 -2.52 -12.91
C PHE A 99 14.22 -2.20 -14.22
N PRO A 100 14.02 -0.99 -14.79
CA PRO A 100 14.80 -0.51 -15.94
C PRO A 100 16.31 -0.62 -15.69
N GLU A 101 17.06 -1.06 -16.71
CA GLU A 101 18.48 -1.39 -16.59
C GLU A 101 19.31 -0.22 -16.04
N GLN A 102 19.01 1.01 -16.47
CA GLN A 102 19.72 2.21 -16.05
C GLN A 102 19.59 2.53 -14.54
N TRP A 103 18.64 1.92 -13.84
CA TRP A 103 18.44 2.15 -12.39
C TRP A 103 19.04 1.05 -11.52
N ARG A 104 19.29 -0.14 -12.07
CA ARG A 104 19.59 -1.35 -11.30
C ARG A 104 20.81 -1.20 -10.37
N ASN A 105 21.82 -0.46 -10.80
CA ASN A 105 23.05 -0.27 -10.01
C ASN A 105 22.84 0.59 -8.76
N ASP A 106 21.86 1.49 -8.78
CA ASP A 106 21.58 2.43 -7.70
C ASP A 106 20.48 1.93 -6.75
N LEU A 107 19.77 0.87 -7.14
CA LEU A 107 18.69 0.32 -6.32
C LEU A 107 19.21 -0.41 -5.09
N LYS A 108 18.49 -0.25 -3.99
CA LYS A 108 18.68 -0.99 -2.74
C LYS A 108 17.35 -1.56 -2.29
N ILE A 109 17.37 -2.76 -1.71
CA ILE A 109 16.20 -3.40 -1.14
C ILE A 109 16.30 -3.30 0.38
N GLN A 110 15.29 -2.71 0.99
CA GLN A 110 15.09 -2.76 2.43
C GLN A 110 14.00 -3.78 2.74
N PHE A 111 14.35 -4.86 3.41
CA PHE A 111 13.37 -5.82 3.91
C PHE A 111 12.69 -5.24 5.15
N CYS A 112 11.37 -5.29 5.17
CA CYS A 112 10.53 -4.90 6.30
C CYS A 112 9.53 -6.03 6.60
N GLY A 113 8.52 -5.79 7.44
CA GLY A 113 7.45 -6.75 7.69
C GLY A 113 6.64 -7.07 6.43
N PRO A 114 5.83 -8.13 6.45
CA PRO A 114 5.19 -8.68 5.25
C PRO A 114 3.93 -7.93 4.80
N THR A 115 3.76 -6.67 5.19
CA THR A 115 2.58 -5.86 4.82
C THR A 115 2.97 -4.57 4.13
N GLY A 116 2.05 -4.01 3.32
CA GLY A 116 2.23 -2.67 2.75
C GLY A 116 2.34 -1.57 3.81
N ALA A 117 1.64 -1.73 4.95
CA ALA A 117 1.76 -0.80 6.08
C ALA A 117 3.19 -0.76 6.64
N ASP A 118 3.86 -1.92 6.76
CA ASP A 118 5.26 -1.98 7.21
C ASP A 118 6.21 -1.29 6.22
N ALA A 119 5.94 -1.38 4.92
CA ALA A 119 6.70 -0.67 3.89
C ALA A 119 6.51 0.85 4.00
N ALA A 120 5.28 1.32 4.21
CA ALA A 120 4.97 2.72 4.45
C ALA A 120 5.65 3.26 5.70
N GLU A 121 5.60 2.53 6.83
CA GLU A 121 6.30 2.87 8.08
C GLU A 121 7.82 2.95 7.88
N ALA A 122 8.39 1.97 7.17
CA ALA A 122 9.82 1.96 6.87
C ALA A 122 10.23 3.15 6.01
N ALA A 123 9.43 3.51 4.99
CA ALA A 123 9.69 4.66 4.13
C ALA A 123 9.60 5.99 4.90
N ILE A 124 8.57 6.18 5.73
CA ILE A 124 8.44 7.38 6.59
C ILE A 124 9.67 7.54 7.47
N LYS A 125 10.05 6.46 8.17
CA LYS A 125 11.20 6.47 9.06
C LYS A 125 12.50 6.75 8.32
N LEU A 126 12.70 6.11 7.16
CA LEU A 126 13.88 6.29 6.32
C LEU A 126 14.04 7.76 5.93
N PHE A 127 13.01 8.37 5.35
CA PHE A 127 13.13 9.73 4.83
C PHE A 127 13.15 10.80 5.92
N LYS A 128 12.44 10.60 7.04
CA LYS A 128 12.61 11.49 8.21
C LYS A 128 14.05 11.45 8.75
N THR A 129 14.64 10.27 8.83
CA THR A 129 16.02 10.11 9.29
C THR A 129 17.04 10.68 8.30
N ALA A 130 16.89 10.38 7.01
CA ALA A 130 17.84 10.79 5.98
C ALA A 130 17.82 12.30 5.73
N THR A 131 16.67 12.96 5.86
CA THR A 131 16.52 14.39 5.59
C THR A 131 16.62 15.27 6.84
N GLY A 132 16.43 14.70 8.03
CA GLY A 132 16.28 15.45 9.28
C GLY A 132 14.99 16.27 9.36
N ARG A 133 14.03 16.07 8.43
CA ARG A 133 12.77 16.80 8.35
C ARG A 133 11.63 15.97 8.97
N SER A 134 10.54 16.64 9.40
CA SER A 134 9.46 15.97 10.12
C SER A 134 8.16 15.82 9.32
N ASN A 135 7.87 16.75 8.40
CA ASN A 135 6.60 16.77 7.68
C ASN A 135 6.56 15.73 6.55
N ILE A 136 5.36 15.20 6.29
CA ILE A 136 5.06 14.32 5.14
C ILE A 136 3.89 14.93 4.39
N ILE A 137 3.99 14.99 3.07
CA ILE A 137 2.87 15.31 2.19
C ILE A 137 2.22 14.01 1.73
N ALA A 138 0.91 13.91 1.88
CA ALA A 138 0.05 12.85 1.36
C ALA A 138 -1.08 13.42 0.51
N PHE A 139 -1.95 12.59 -0.05
CA PHE A 139 -3.03 13.05 -0.93
C PHE A 139 -4.40 12.63 -0.40
N HIS A 140 -5.43 13.44 -0.72
CA HIS A 140 -6.81 13.09 -0.46
C HIS A 140 -7.15 11.74 -1.11
N GLY A 141 -7.94 10.91 -0.42
CA GLY A 141 -8.31 9.58 -0.91
C GLY A 141 -7.24 8.51 -0.78
N ALA A 142 -6.02 8.85 -0.32
CA ALA A 142 -4.94 7.90 -0.17
C ALA A 142 -5.21 6.84 0.91
N TYR A 143 -4.73 5.62 0.68
CA TYR A 143 -4.67 4.54 1.67
C TYR A 143 -3.26 3.93 1.70
N HIS A 144 -2.62 4.00 2.84
CA HIS A 144 -1.24 3.51 3.03
C HIS A 144 -1.11 2.47 4.15
N GLY A 145 -2.21 2.10 4.79
CA GLY A 145 -2.25 1.10 5.85
C GLY A 145 -2.93 1.58 7.14
N MET A 146 -2.96 0.69 8.13
CA MET A 146 -3.70 0.85 9.38
C MET A 146 -2.83 0.88 10.64
N THR A 147 -1.50 0.81 10.53
CA THR A 147 -0.59 1.10 11.64
C THR A 147 -0.57 2.60 11.92
N CYS A 148 -0.17 3.04 13.09
CA CYS A 148 -0.30 4.45 13.49
C CYS A 148 0.36 5.43 12.51
N GLY A 149 1.55 5.15 12.01
CA GLY A 149 2.22 6.00 11.02
C GLY A 149 1.57 5.91 9.64
N ALA A 150 1.28 4.70 9.15
CA ALA A 150 0.61 4.51 7.86
C ALA A 150 -0.82 5.08 7.87
N LEU A 151 -1.55 4.94 9.00
CA LEU A 151 -2.85 5.54 9.17
C LEU A 151 -2.78 7.07 9.17
N SER A 152 -1.72 7.66 9.72
CA SER A 152 -1.54 9.11 9.73
C SER A 152 -1.52 9.70 8.32
N ILE A 153 -0.93 8.99 7.35
CA ILE A 153 -0.84 9.38 5.93
C ILE A 153 -1.98 8.81 5.06
N THR A 154 -2.93 8.06 5.65
CA THR A 154 -4.16 7.60 5.00
C THR A 154 -5.23 8.69 5.05
N GLY A 155 -5.93 8.95 3.94
CA GLY A 155 -6.88 10.08 3.83
C GLY A 155 -8.28 9.81 4.42
N ASN A 156 -8.64 8.57 4.72
CA ASN A 156 -9.98 8.18 5.17
C ASN A 156 -10.22 8.57 6.64
N LEU A 157 -11.03 9.60 6.88
CA LEU A 157 -11.36 10.08 8.23
C LEU A 157 -12.15 9.06 9.04
N LYS A 158 -13.03 8.27 8.42
CA LYS A 158 -13.88 7.30 9.12
C LYS A 158 -13.08 6.31 9.97
N VAL A 159 -11.89 5.92 9.51
CA VAL A 159 -11.02 5.00 10.24
C VAL A 159 -10.03 5.70 11.16
N LYS A 160 -9.86 7.02 11.02
CA LYS A 160 -8.96 7.85 11.84
C LYS A 160 -9.63 8.45 13.07
N ASP A 161 -10.88 8.91 12.93
CA ASP A 161 -11.60 9.65 13.97
C ASP A 161 -11.61 8.98 15.36
N PRO A 162 -11.73 7.64 15.47
CA PRO A 162 -11.67 6.98 16.76
C PRO A 162 -10.28 6.99 17.41
N ILE A 163 -9.23 7.34 16.67
CA ILE A 163 -7.83 7.20 17.09
C ILE A 163 -7.24 8.59 17.32
N GLN A 164 -6.86 8.84 18.57
CA GLN A 164 -6.23 10.10 18.95
C GLN A 164 -4.70 10.02 18.81
N ASN A 165 -4.05 11.18 18.67
CA ASN A 165 -2.60 11.32 18.69
C ASN A 165 -1.86 10.51 17.60
N LEU A 166 -2.41 10.49 16.39
CA LEU A 166 -1.69 10.02 15.21
C LEU A 166 -0.43 10.87 14.98
N MET A 167 0.50 10.36 14.16
CA MET A 167 1.77 11.06 13.85
C MET A 167 1.49 12.48 13.34
N PRO A 168 2.05 13.52 13.99
CA PRO A 168 1.88 14.91 13.57
C PRO A 168 2.69 15.23 12.31
N GLY A 169 2.43 16.41 11.72
CA GLY A 169 3.17 16.91 10.56
C GLY A 169 2.81 16.22 9.25
N VAL A 170 1.59 15.68 9.13
CA VAL A 170 1.06 15.16 7.88
C VAL A 170 0.11 16.19 7.26
N HIS A 171 0.37 16.56 6.01
CA HIS A 171 -0.42 17.51 5.26
C HIS A 171 -0.99 16.83 4.00
N PHE A 172 -2.29 17.01 3.77
CA PHE A 172 -2.98 16.39 2.65
C PHE A 172 -3.24 17.43 1.55
N LEU A 173 -2.88 17.08 0.32
CA LEU A 173 -3.17 17.85 -0.88
C LEU A 173 -4.20 17.14 -1.77
N PRO A 174 -4.96 17.87 -2.59
CA PRO A 174 -5.90 17.23 -3.51
C PRO A 174 -5.20 16.31 -4.51
N TYR A 175 -5.80 15.13 -4.74
CA TYR A 175 -5.38 14.20 -5.80
C TYR A 175 -6.09 14.57 -7.12
N PRO A 176 -5.44 14.50 -8.29
CA PRO A 176 -6.02 14.94 -9.57
C PRO A 176 -7.01 13.91 -10.12
N TYR A 177 -8.20 13.83 -9.54
CA TYR A 177 -9.26 12.95 -10.00
C TYR A 177 -10.01 13.58 -11.18
N LEU A 178 -9.62 13.28 -12.42
CA LEU A 178 -10.14 13.95 -13.62
C LEU A 178 -11.65 13.77 -13.79
N PHE A 179 -12.19 12.57 -13.55
CA PHE A 179 -13.63 12.33 -13.66
C PHE A 179 -14.48 13.17 -12.69
N ARG A 180 -13.90 13.59 -11.57
CA ARG A 180 -14.52 14.48 -10.57
C ARG A 180 -13.46 15.45 -10.07
N SER A 181 -13.10 16.39 -10.95
CA SER A 181 -12.07 17.37 -10.64
C SER A 181 -12.31 18.04 -9.29
N PRO A 182 -11.33 18.03 -8.37
CA PRO A 182 -11.46 18.73 -7.09
C PRO A 182 -11.52 20.26 -7.26
N TYR A 183 -11.23 20.75 -8.46
CA TYR A 183 -11.24 22.18 -8.80
C TYR A 183 -12.46 22.57 -9.67
N GLY A 184 -13.27 21.60 -10.11
CA GLY A 184 -14.46 21.86 -10.92
C GLY A 184 -14.18 22.33 -12.35
N VAL A 185 -13.02 22.00 -12.90
CA VAL A 185 -12.53 22.40 -14.24
C VAL A 185 -12.22 21.17 -15.09
N GLY A 186 -11.87 21.40 -16.37
CA GLY A 186 -11.51 20.32 -17.30
C GLY A 186 -10.20 19.62 -16.96
N ASP A 187 -9.92 18.52 -17.67
CA ASP A 187 -8.83 17.60 -17.34
C ASP A 187 -7.45 18.26 -17.34
N GLU A 188 -7.08 18.96 -18.42
CA GLU A 188 -5.77 19.61 -18.52
C GLU A 188 -5.61 20.73 -17.49
N GLU A 189 -6.64 21.52 -17.30
CA GLU A 189 -6.67 22.60 -16.31
C GLU A 189 -6.60 22.04 -14.87
N THR A 190 -7.24 20.90 -14.60
CA THR A 190 -7.12 20.18 -13.32
C THR A 190 -5.68 19.82 -13.04
N ILE A 191 -4.95 19.31 -14.02
CA ILE A 191 -3.53 18.94 -13.89
C ILE A 191 -2.69 20.20 -13.58
N ASP A 192 -2.88 21.26 -14.36
CA ASP A 192 -2.10 22.50 -14.22
C ASP A 192 -2.33 23.17 -12.86
N ILE A 193 -3.60 23.31 -12.45
CA ILE A 193 -3.95 23.88 -11.15
C ILE A 193 -3.37 23.03 -10.02
N SER A 194 -3.48 21.70 -10.11
CA SER A 194 -2.95 20.82 -9.08
C SER A 194 -1.45 20.95 -8.91
N LEU A 195 -0.69 20.90 -10.01
CA LEU A 195 0.78 21.04 -9.97
C LEU A 195 1.19 22.43 -9.47
N HIS A 196 0.50 23.49 -9.94
CA HIS A 196 0.73 24.85 -9.47
C HIS A 196 0.48 24.97 -7.96
N HIS A 197 -0.67 24.45 -7.48
CA HIS A 197 -1.02 24.48 -6.06
C HIS A 197 0.01 23.73 -5.20
N ILE A 198 0.43 22.53 -5.61
CA ILE A 198 1.47 21.77 -4.92
C ILE A 198 2.77 22.58 -4.82
N ARG A 199 3.21 23.15 -5.94
CA ARG A 199 4.43 23.96 -5.97
C ARG A 199 4.32 25.18 -5.05
N GLN A 200 3.25 25.94 -5.14
CA GLN A 200 3.04 27.13 -4.29
C GLN A 200 3.02 26.76 -2.82
N THR A 201 2.29 25.72 -2.44
CA THR A 201 2.26 25.22 -1.05
C THR A 201 3.65 24.89 -0.49
N LEU A 202 4.54 24.36 -1.33
CA LEU A 202 5.88 23.95 -0.92
C LEU A 202 6.94 25.06 -0.91
N VAL A 203 6.72 26.14 -1.69
CA VAL A 203 7.71 27.25 -1.79
C VAL A 203 7.30 28.49 -1.00
N ASP A 204 6.02 28.64 -0.68
CA ASP A 204 5.52 29.77 0.08
C ASP A 204 5.92 29.65 1.56
N PRO A 205 6.72 30.58 2.09
CA PRO A 205 7.14 30.56 3.49
C PRO A 205 5.99 30.76 4.48
N GLU A 206 4.84 31.26 4.00
CA GLU A 206 3.65 31.49 4.82
C GLU A 206 2.59 30.39 4.66
N SER A 207 2.86 29.33 3.92
CA SER A 207 1.96 28.18 3.77
C SER A 207 1.71 27.40 5.07
N GLY A 208 2.51 27.63 6.10
CA GLY A 208 2.45 26.88 7.35
C GLY A 208 3.08 25.47 7.27
N ILE A 209 3.65 25.11 6.12
CA ILE A 209 4.25 23.78 5.89
C ILE A 209 5.75 23.94 5.67
N SER A 210 6.56 23.57 6.66
CA SER A 210 8.00 23.51 6.46
C SER A 210 8.37 22.39 5.48
N LYS A 211 9.54 22.53 4.82
CA LYS A 211 10.02 21.60 3.81
C LYS A 211 9.84 20.13 4.26
N PRO A 212 9.08 19.29 3.54
CA PRO A 212 8.77 17.94 4.00
C PRO A 212 9.96 16.99 3.87
N ALA A 213 9.94 15.94 4.69
CA ALA A 213 10.86 14.82 4.62
C ALA A 213 10.62 13.97 3.36
N ALA A 214 9.35 13.83 2.96
CA ALA A 214 8.96 13.14 1.75
C ALA A 214 7.54 13.55 1.31
N MET A 215 7.23 13.25 0.06
CA MET A 215 5.88 13.22 -0.49
C MET A 215 5.54 11.78 -0.84
N ILE A 216 4.36 11.30 -0.43
CA ILE A 216 3.90 9.93 -0.73
C ILE A 216 2.64 9.98 -1.58
N VAL A 217 2.61 9.17 -2.65
CA VAL A 217 1.49 9.15 -3.60
C VAL A 217 1.29 7.73 -4.15
N GLU A 218 0.05 7.37 -4.40
CA GLU A 218 -0.30 6.19 -5.19
C GLU A 218 -0.37 6.58 -6.68
N ALA A 219 0.31 5.86 -7.56
CA ALA A 219 0.17 6.06 -9.01
C ALA A 219 -1.26 5.72 -9.49
N ILE A 220 -1.90 4.78 -8.81
CA ILE A 220 -3.32 4.46 -8.94
C ILE A 220 -3.86 4.31 -7.52
N GLN A 221 -4.76 5.19 -7.11
CA GLN A 221 -5.41 5.05 -5.80
C GLN A 221 -6.30 3.81 -5.79
N GLY A 222 -6.00 2.85 -4.92
CA GLY A 222 -6.80 1.64 -4.76
C GLY A 222 -8.10 1.88 -4.00
N GLU A 223 -8.00 2.06 -2.70
CA GLU A 223 -9.14 2.31 -1.79
C GLU A 223 -9.89 3.61 -2.11
N GLY A 224 -9.21 4.60 -2.67
CA GLY A 224 -9.82 5.85 -3.13
C GLY A 224 -10.79 5.68 -4.31
N GLY A 225 -10.81 4.51 -4.98
CA GLY A 225 -11.74 4.18 -6.04
C GLY A 225 -11.11 3.71 -7.36
N CYS A 226 -9.94 3.09 -7.33
CA CYS A 226 -9.17 2.69 -8.53
C CYS A 226 -8.92 3.88 -9.47
N ILE A 227 -8.44 4.99 -8.92
CA ILE A 227 -8.26 6.27 -9.61
C ILE A 227 -6.83 6.39 -10.14
N PRO A 228 -6.58 6.27 -11.46
CA PRO A 228 -5.25 6.48 -12.01
C PRO A 228 -4.87 7.96 -12.00
N ALA A 229 -3.66 8.27 -11.57
CA ALA A 229 -3.09 9.60 -11.75
C ALA A 229 -2.75 9.83 -13.24
N PRO A 230 -3.01 11.02 -13.79
CA PRO A 230 -2.54 11.35 -15.13
C PRO A 230 -1.02 11.28 -15.22
N LEU A 231 -0.50 10.65 -16.27
CA LEU A 231 0.96 10.51 -16.44
C LEU A 231 1.68 11.87 -16.47
N ARG A 232 1.06 12.89 -17.09
CA ARG A 232 1.59 14.26 -17.12
C ARG A 232 1.72 14.83 -15.71
N TRP A 233 0.74 14.57 -14.86
CA TRP A 233 0.78 15.00 -13.46
C TRP A 233 1.87 14.30 -12.66
N LEU A 234 2.02 12.97 -12.80
CA LEU A 234 3.09 12.21 -12.11
C LEU A 234 4.49 12.70 -12.51
N LYS A 235 4.69 13.02 -13.81
CA LYS A 235 5.95 13.62 -14.28
C LYS A 235 6.19 14.99 -13.65
N GLY A 236 5.19 15.87 -13.67
CA GLY A 236 5.29 17.19 -13.04
C GLY A 236 5.52 17.10 -11.53
N LEU A 237 4.89 16.14 -10.85
CA LEU A 237 5.14 15.89 -9.43
C LEU A 237 6.60 15.47 -9.19
N ARG A 238 7.15 14.58 -10.04
CA ARG A 238 8.56 14.19 -9.96
C ARG A 238 9.51 15.38 -10.18
N GLU A 239 9.19 16.25 -11.16
CA GLU A 239 9.96 17.46 -11.44
C GLU A 239 9.97 18.41 -10.24
N ILE A 240 8.81 18.71 -9.65
CA ILE A 240 8.68 19.53 -8.44
C ILE A 240 9.50 18.95 -7.30
N CYS A 241 9.37 17.65 -7.05
CA CYS A 241 10.09 16.97 -5.98
C CYS A 241 11.61 17.00 -6.21
N THR A 242 12.07 16.88 -7.46
CA THR A 242 13.51 16.95 -7.80
C THR A 242 14.05 18.36 -7.59
N GLU A 243 13.35 19.37 -8.10
CA GLU A 243 13.74 20.78 -7.98
C GLU A 243 13.81 21.23 -6.52
N LEU A 244 12.83 20.82 -5.72
CA LEU A 244 12.76 21.21 -4.31
C LEU A 244 13.53 20.27 -3.38
N ASP A 245 14.25 19.28 -3.89
CA ASP A 245 14.96 18.27 -3.10
C ASP A 245 14.03 17.63 -2.05
N ILE A 246 12.89 17.08 -2.52
CA ILE A 246 11.93 16.35 -1.70
C ILE A 246 11.90 14.90 -2.19
N PRO A 247 12.17 13.90 -1.35
CA PRO A 247 11.99 12.51 -1.69
C PRO A 247 10.54 12.20 -2.08
N LEU A 248 10.35 11.44 -3.17
CA LEU A 248 9.04 10.99 -3.64
C LEU A 248 8.92 9.48 -3.40
N ILE A 249 7.86 9.08 -2.69
CA ILE A 249 7.48 7.69 -2.39
C ILE A 249 6.28 7.33 -3.28
N LEU A 250 6.40 6.21 -4.02
CA LEU A 250 5.33 5.63 -4.83
C LEU A 250 4.88 4.30 -4.24
#